data_a96083e6dfb055211d6e4e589d043bb0
#
_entry.id   a96083e6dfb055211d6e4e589d043bb0
#
_cell.length_a   1.000
_cell.length_b   1.000
_cell.length_c   1.000
_cell.angle_alpha   90.00
_cell.angle_beta   90.00
_cell.angle_gamma   90.00
#
_symmetry.space_group_name_H-M   'P 1'
#
loop_
_entity.id
_entity.type
_entity.pdbx_description
1 polymer ?
#
loop_
_entity_poly.entity_id
_entity_poly.type
_entity_poly.pdbx_seq_one_letter_code
_entity_poly.pdbx_strand_id
1 'polypeptide(L)'
;MPNLLREVNDGIAVLTLHRPGKLNALDYALVDALAASLDELEADPGVRAVILTGSGERAFSAGADIPEFAGSVEGGAERALREFVRRGQGLTRRIEAYSKPLIAAVNGIAFGAGCEITEAAPLALASDRARFAKPEIRLGFPPPFGGTQRLPRLVGRKRALQMILTAEPIDAHQAASIGLVNRVVEHTALLSEARLLAGQIARHSPAAVAACLRAVTRGLNVSIDEGLAVEAAQFASMVPTPDIRQGIHAFLSRRKE
;
A
#
# COMPACT_ATOMS: atom_id res chain seq x y z
N MET A 1 -24.64 -1.35 -5.21
CA MET A 1 -23.51 -2.29 -5.24
C MET A 1 -22.54 -1.88 -4.15
N PRO A 2 -21.79 -2.80 -3.53
CA PRO A 2 -20.81 -2.43 -2.51
C PRO A 2 -19.68 -1.58 -3.13
N ASN A 3 -19.17 -0.61 -2.38
CA ASN A 3 -18.07 0.28 -2.82
C ASN A 3 -16.68 -0.40 -2.79
N LEU A 4 -16.58 -1.58 -2.16
CA LEU A 4 -15.40 -2.43 -2.12
C LEU A 4 -15.81 -3.84 -2.51
N LEU A 5 -15.11 -4.42 -3.51
CA LEU A 5 -15.27 -5.82 -3.89
C LEU A 5 -14.14 -6.64 -3.29
N ARG A 6 -14.43 -7.88 -2.91
CA ARG A 6 -13.46 -8.82 -2.33
C ARG A 6 -13.57 -10.17 -3.01
N GLU A 7 -12.46 -10.72 -3.41
CA GLU A 7 -12.30 -12.05 -3.96
C GLU A 7 -11.11 -12.73 -3.28
N VAL A 8 -11.21 -14.00 -2.93
CA VAL A 8 -10.10 -14.78 -2.36
C VAL A 8 -9.94 -16.06 -3.15
N ASN A 9 -8.78 -16.25 -3.78
CA ASN A 9 -8.45 -17.45 -4.54
C ASN A 9 -7.00 -17.86 -4.21
N ASP A 10 -6.78 -19.14 -3.96
CA ASP A 10 -5.45 -19.72 -3.70
C ASP A 10 -4.63 -18.98 -2.62
N GLY A 11 -5.33 -18.51 -1.58
CA GLY A 11 -4.69 -17.75 -0.50
C GLY A 11 -4.32 -16.31 -0.85
N ILE A 12 -4.71 -15.80 -2.02
CA ILE A 12 -4.51 -14.41 -2.43
C ILE A 12 -5.86 -13.70 -2.44
N ALA A 13 -5.99 -12.66 -1.61
CA ALA A 13 -7.14 -11.79 -1.62
C ALA A 13 -6.94 -10.64 -2.61
N VAL A 14 -7.98 -10.33 -3.40
CA VAL A 14 -8.04 -9.13 -4.23
C VAL A 14 -9.13 -8.22 -3.68
N LEU A 15 -8.73 -7.04 -3.26
CA LEU A 15 -9.62 -5.94 -2.87
C LEU A 15 -9.69 -4.95 -4.04
N THR A 16 -10.90 -4.68 -4.50
CA THR A 16 -11.12 -3.75 -5.62
C THR A 16 -11.93 -2.55 -5.14
N LEU A 17 -11.34 -1.35 -5.18
CA LEU A 17 -12.06 -0.10 -4.97
C LEU A 17 -13.12 0.05 -6.05
N HIS A 18 -14.41 0.11 -5.70
CA HIS A 18 -15.50 -0.03 -6.67
C HIS A 18 -16.47 1.16 -6.67
N ARG A 19 -15.98 2.28 -7.15
CA ARG A 19 -16.78 3.49 -7.46
C ARG A 19 -16.40 4.03 -8.84
N PRO A 20 -16.54 3.23 -9.93
CA PRO A 20 -16.00 3.59 -11.26
C PRO A 20 -16.58 4.89 -11.82
N GLY A 21 -17.83 5.23 -11.52
CA GLY A 21 -18.48 6.49 -11.90
C GLY A 21 -17.86 7.73 -11.23
N LYS A 22 -17.10 7.55 -10.15
CA LYS A 22 -16.35 8.60 -9.44
C LYS A 22 -14.84 8.36 -9.47
N LEU A 23 -14.33 7.63 -10.46
CA LEU A 23 -12.90 7.28 -10.58
C LEU A 23 -12.33 6.66 -9.28
N ASN A 24 -13.13 5.84 -8.60
CA ASN A 24 -12.79 5.18 -7.34
C ASN A 24 -12.36 6.14 -6.23
N ALA A 25 -12.97 7.35 -6.19
CA ALA A 25 -12.75 8.30 -5.12
C ALA A 25 -13.13 7.70 -3.76
N LEU A 26 -12.34 8.01 -2.75
CA LEU A 26 -12.44 7.48 -1.40
C LEU A 26 -13.40 8.35 -0.57
N ASP A 27 -14.64 7.87 -0.40
CA ASP A 27 -15.51 8.37 0.65
C ASP A 27 -15.20 7.69 1.99
N TYR A 28 -15.75 8.21 3.08
CA TYR A 28 -15.47 7.68 4.42
C TYR A 28 -15.92 6.22 4.56
N ALA A 29 -17.04 5.87 3.94
CA ALA A 29 -17.54 4.49 3.95
C ALA A 29 -16.58 3.51 3.25
N LEU A 30 -15.97 3.90 2.12
CA LEU A 30 -14.99 3.07 1.43
C LEU A 30 -13.68 2.96 2.22
N VAL A 31 -13.23 4.05 2.86
CA VAL A 31 -12.05 4.04 3.75
C VAL A 31 -12.27 3.07 4.91
N ASP A 32 -13.42 3.15 5.58
CA ASP A 32 -13.75 2.29 6.71
C ASP A 32 -13.93 0.82 6.28
N ALA A 33 -14.59 0.57 5.14
CA ALA A 33 -14.74 -0.77 4.58
C ALA A 33 -13.41 -1.41 4.20
N LEU A 34 -12.49 -0.63 3.63
CA LEU A 34 -11.15 -1.11 3.30
C LEU A 34 -10.35 -1.45 4.56
N ALA A 35 -10.39 -0.60 5.59
CA ALA A 35 -9.73 -0.87 6.86
C ALA A 35 -10.27 -2.15 7.53
N ALA A 36 -11.61 -2.29 7.61
CA ALA A 36 -12.24 -3.48 8.17
C ALA A 36 -11.89 -4.76 7.38
N SER A 37 -11.90 -4.68 6.04
CA SER A 37 -11.53 -5.83 5.20
C SER A 37 -10.06 -6.24 5.40
N LEU A 38 -9.15 -5.27 5.60
CA LEU A 38 -7.76 -5.57 5.92
C LEU A 38 -7.62 -6.27 7.27
N ASP A 39 -8.40 -5.87 8.29
CA ASP A 39 -8.40 -6.52 9.60
C ASP A 39 -8.89 -7.98 9.52
N GLU A 40 -9.99 -8.22 8.80
CA GLU A 40 -10.52 -9.56 8.57
C GLU A 40 -9.54 -10.46 7.82
N LEU A 41 -8.94 -9.94 6.72
CA LEU A 41 -7.99 -10.69 5.90
C LEU A 41 -6.67 -10.96 6.65
N GLU A 42 -6.26 -10.08 7.56
CA GLU A 42 -5.08 -10.33 8.38
C GLU A 42 -5.31 -11.45 9.38
N ALA A 43 -6.50 -11.51 9.97
CA ALA A 43 -6.89 -12.56 10.92
C ALA A 43 -7.13 -13.93 10.25
N ASP A 44 -7.42 -13.97 8.95
CA ASP A 44 -7.69 -15.22 8.22
C ASP A 44 -6.39 -15.96 7.88
N PRO A 45 -6.10 -17.13 8.47
CA PRO A 45 -4.88 -17.90 8.18
C PRO A 45 -4.82 -18.45 6.75
N GLY A 46 -5.98 -18.58 6.09
CA GLY A 46 -6.09 -19.00 4.69
C GLY A 46 -5.58 -17.94 3.71
N VAL A 47 -5.51 -16.66 4.13
CA VAL A 47 -5.02 -15.57 3.28
C VAL A 47 -3.52 -15.35 3.52
N ARG A 48 -2.74 -15.38 2.44
CA ARG A 48 -1.28 -15.27 2.44
C ARG A 48 -0.77 -13.94 1.88
N ALA A 49 -1.54 -13.29 1.02
CA ALA A 49 -1.23 -12.00 0.42
C ALA A 49 -2.51 -11.24 0.05
N VAL A 50 -2.41 -9.92 -0.06
CA VAL A 50 -3.49 -9.04 -0.49
C VAL A 50 -3.03 -8.23 -1.69
N ILE A 51 -3.89 -8.11 -2.70
CA ILE A 51 -3.74 -7.21 -3.84
C ILE A 51 -4.83 -6.16 -3.73
N LEU A 52 -4.47 -4.89 -3.82
CA LEU A 52 -5.41 -3.78 -3.85
C LEU A 52 -5.38 -3.13 -5.23
N THR A 53 -6.54 -2.98 -5.87
CA THR A 53 -6.67 -2.38 -7.20
C THR A 53 -7.94 -1.54 -7.32
N GLY A 54 -8.10 -0.80 -8.42
CA GLY A 54 -9.31 -0.04 -8.73
C GLY A 54 -10.17 -0.75 -9.78
N SER A 55 -11.49 -0.57 -9.72
CA SER A 55 -12.41 -1.08 -10.75
C SER A 55 -12.36 -0.24 -12.02
N GLY A 56 -12.55 -0.89 -13.17
CA GLY A 56 -12.47 -0.26 -14.49
C GLY A 56 -11.04 0.01 -14.93
N GLU A 57 -10.89 0.68 -16.07
CA GLU A 57 -9.59 0.87 -16.72
C GLU A 57 -8.96 2.26 -16.48
N ARG A 58 -9.72 3.19 -15.88
CA ARG A 58 -9.34 4.60 -15.82
C ARG A 58 -8.58 5.00 -14.57
N ALA A 59 -8.90 4.38 -13.44
CA ALA A 59 -8.40 4.84 -12.15
C ALA A 59 -8.18 3.68 -11.18
N PHE A 60 -7.06 3.73 -10.49
CA PHE A 60 -6.89 3.11 -9.20
C PHE A 60 -7.75 3.86 -8.17
N SER A 61 -7.46 5.14 -7.96
CA SER A 61 -8.28 6.08 -7.18
C SER A 61 -7.91 7.53 -7.52
N ALA A 62 -8.92 8.37 -7.73
CA ALA A 62 -8.73 9.81 -7.92
C ALA A 62 -8.46 10.59 -6.62
N GLY A 63 -8.40 9.91 -5.47
CA GLY A 63 -8.19 10.52 -4.17
C GLY A 63 -9.45 10.59 -3.33
N ALA A 64 -9.50 11.52 -2.38
CA ALA A 64 -10.65 11.70 -1.50
C ALA A 64 -11.91 12.17 -2.27
N ASP A 65 -13.09 11.77 -1.79
CA ASP A 65 -14.38 12.30 -2.27
C ASP A 65 -14.55 13.75 -1.76
N ILE A 66 -14.28 14.71 -2.65
CA ILE A 66 -14.22 16.14 -2.27
C ILE A 66 -15.54 16.68 -1.71
N PRO A 67 -16.73 16.34 -2.25
CA PRO A 67 -18.00 16.74 -1.64
C PRO A 67 -18.14 16.32 -0.16
N GLU A 68 -17.73 15.11 0.20
CA GLU A 68 -17.79 14.65 1.58
C GLU A 68 -16.76 15.34 2.47
N PHE A 69 -15.55 15.51 1.97
CA PHE A 69 -14.48 16.25 2.66
C PHE A 69 -14.86 17.71 2.93
N ALA A 70 -15.51 18.39 1.99
CA ALA A 70 -15.94 19.78 2.14
C ALA A 70 -16.82 19.96 3.39
N GLY A 71 -17.76 19.04 3.64
CA GLY A 71 -18.60 19.07 4.84
C GLY A 71 -17.82 18.94 6.15
N SER A 72 -16.71 18.21 6.16
CA SER A 72 -15.85 18.14 7.34
C SER A 72 -15.05 19.43 7.56
N VAL A 73 -14.60 20.10 6.48
CA VAL A 73 -13.91 21.40 6.54
C VAL A 73 -14.84 22.51 7.02
N GLU A 74 -16.07 22.56 6.51
CA GLU A 74 -17.11 23.52 6.97
C GLU A 74 -17.41 23.36 8.47
N GLY A 75 -17.30 22.16 9.00
CA GLY A 75 -17.44 21.85 10.42
C GLY A 75 -16.25 22.27 11.31
N GLY A 76 -15.22 22.90 10.72
CA GLY A 76 -14.04 23.43 11.41
C GLY A 76 -12.88 22.44 11.54
N ALA A 77 -11.73 22.95 12.00
CA ALA A 77 -10.47 22.24 12.01
C ALA A 77 -10.51 20.93 12.83
N GLU A 78 -11.15 20.92 13.99
CA GLU A 78 -11.25 19.73 14.84
C GLU A 78 -12.02 18.60 14.13
N ARG A 79 -13.14 18.93 13.50
CA ARG A 79 -13.95 17.98 12.74
C ARG A 79 -13.18 17.44 11.54
N ALA A 80 -12.55 18.32 10.76
CA ALA A 80 -11.73 17.92 9.61
C ALA A 80 -10.55 17.01 10.03
N LEU A 81 -9.87 17.31 11.13
CA LEU A 81 -8.82 16.46 11.67
C LEU A 81 -9.35 15.09 12.10
N ARG A 82 -10.49 15.03 12.78
CA ARG A 82 -11.06 13.77 13.27
C ARG A 82 -11.61 12.92 12.14
N GLU A 83 -12.44 13.47 11.28
CA GLU A 83 -13.21 12.72 10.29
C GLU A 83 -12.42 12.43 9.01
N PHE A 84 -11.54 13.32 8.61
CA PHE A 84 -10.78 13.19 7.37
C PHE A 84 -9.33 12.78 7.62
N VAL A 85 -8.54 13.62 8.30
CA VAL A 85 -7.10 13.41 8.42
C VAL A 85 -6.78 12.12 9.19
N ARG A 86 -7.34 11.95 10.40
CA ARG A 86 -7.07 10.78 11.25
C ARG A 86 -7.59 9.48 10.62
N ARG A 87 -8.74 9.53 9.94
CA ARG A 87 -9.29 8.39 9.21
C ARG A 87 -8.35 7.95 8.08
N GLY A 88 -7.91 8.88 7.24
CA GLY A 88 -6.99 8.58 6.15
C GLY A 88 -5.60 8.15 6.62
N GLN A 89 -5.04 8.81 7.64
CA GLN A 89 -3.80 8.39 8.27
C GLN A 89 -3.94 7.02 8.97
N GLY A 90 -5.08 6.73 9.56
CA GLY A 90 -5.39 5.42 10.13
C GLY A 90 -5.32 4.32 9.08
N LEU A 91 -5.98 4.51 7.93
CA LEU A 91 -5.94 3.58 6.80
C LEU A 91 -4.51 3.38 6.27
N THR A 92 -3.80 4.47 5.94
CA THR A 92 -2.46 4.35 5.36
C THR A 92 -1.44 3.76 6.34
N ARG A 93 -1.57 4.06 7.64
CA ARG A 93 -0.80 3.40 8.70
C ARG A 93 -1.10 1.91 8.79
N ARG A 94 -2.38 1.53 8.64
CA ARG A 94 -2.80 0.13 8.63
C ARG A 94 -2.20 -0.64 7.46
N ILE A 95 -2.20 -0.04 6.27
CA ILE A 95 -1.59 -0.60 5.06
C ILE A 95 -0.07 -0.77 5.26
N GLU A 96 0.62 0.25 5.75
CA GLU A 96 2.06 0.23 5.98
C GLU A 96 2.49 -0.81 7.04
N ALA A 97 1.70 -0.97 8.10
CA ALA A 97 1.97 -1.91 9.19
C ALA A 97 1.41 -3.32 8.96
N TYR A 98 0.86 -3.60 7.78
CA TYR A 98 0.23 -4.87 7.48
C TYR A 98 1.21 -6.03 7.57
N SER A 99 0.82 -7.12 8.25
CA SER A 99 1.71 -8.26 8.51
C SER A 99 1.81 -9.25 7.36
N LYS A 100 0.91 -9.14 6.35
CA LYS A 100 0.94 -9.93 5.12
C LYS A 100 1.39 -9.06 3.95
N PRO A 101 1.98 -9.63 2.88
CA PRO A 101 2.29 -8.86 1.68
C PRO A 101 1.04 -8.17 1.13
N LEU A 102 1.10 -6.84 1.00
CA LEU A 102 0.08 -6.05 0.34
C LEU A 102 0.70 -5.41 -0.90
N ILE A 103 0.10 -5.68 -2.05
CA ILE A 103 0.56 -5.20 -3.36
C ILE A 103 -0.47 -4.24 -3.92
N ALA A 104 -0.12 -2.97 -4.08
CA ALA A 104 -0.92 -2.04 -4.85
C ALA A 104 -0.76 -2.34 -6.35
N ALA A 105 -1.81 -2.78 -7.00
CA ALA A 105 -1.89 -2.98 -8.45
C ALA A 105 -2.57 -1.76 -9.08
N VAL A 106 -1.76 -0.77 -9.47
CA VAL A 106 -2.22 0.55 -9.89
C VAL A 106 -2.62 0.51 -11.37
N ASN A 107 -3.92 0.36 -11.64
CA ASN A 107 -4.48 0.15 -12.96
C ASN A 107 -4.73 1.43 -13.78
N GLY A 108 -4.60 2.62 -13.19
CA GLY A 108 -4.86 3.89 -13.85
C GLY A 108 -4.38 5.06 -12.99
N ILE A 109 -5.14 6.17 -12.96
CA ILE A 109 -4.74 7.31 -12.14
C ILE A 109 -4.75 6.95 -10.65
N ALA A 110 -3.70 7.36 -9.95
CA ALA A 110 -3.53 7.27 -8.50
C ALA A 110 -3.19 8.68 -8.00
N PHE A 111 -4.21 9.48 -7.68
CA PHE A 111 -4.06 10.88 -7.32
C PHE A 111 -4.39 11.12 -5.85
N GLY A 112 -3.72 12.07 -5.22
CA GLY A 112 -3.94 12.44 -3.83
C GLY A 112 -3.92 11.23 -2.90
N ALA A 113 -5.01 10.96 -2.19
CA ALA A 113 -5.14 9.80 -1.30
C ALA A 113 -4.92 8.45 -2.02
N GLY A 114 -5.23 8.33 -3.31
CA GLY A 114 -4.90 7.14 -4.11
C GLY A 114 -3.38 6.94 -4.25
N CYS A 115 -2.62 8.03 -4.46
CA CYS A 115 -1.17 8.01 -4.44
C CYS A 115 -0.64 7.67 -3.03
N GLU A 116 -1.24 8.24 -1.98
CA GLU A 116 -0.85 7.98 -0.58
C GLU A 116 -1.07 6.53 -0.15
N ILE A 117 -2.09 5.86 -0.68
CA ILE A 117 -2.29 4.41 -0.51
C ILE A 117 -1.16 3.64 -1.20
N THR A 118 -0.77 4.05 -2.42
CA THR A 118 0.36 3.42 -3.14
C THR A 118 1.67 3.60 -2.38
N GLU A 119 1.92 4.80 -1.83
CA GLU A 119 3.09 5.09 -0.99
C GLU A 119 3.14 4.25 0.31
N ALA A 120 1.98 3.95 0.88
CA ALA A 120 1.86 3.17 2.11
C ALA A 120 1.97 1.65 1.87
N ALA A 121 1.66 1.19 0.66
CA ALA A 121 1.74 -0.22 0.31
C ALA A 121 3.20 -0.71 0.31
N PRO A 122 3.52 -1.85 0.93
CA PRO A 122 4.87 -2.42 0.91
C PRO A 122 5.39 -2.69 -0.49
N LEU A 123 4.51 -3.02 -1.42
CA LEU A 123 4.84 -3.29 -2.82
C LEU A 123 3.81 -2.63 -3.74
N ALA A 124 4.25 -2.16 -4.91
CA ALA A 124 3.38 -1.57 -5.90
C ALA A 124 3.81 -1.94 -7.33
N LEU A 125 2.85 -2.40 -8.13
CA LEU A 125 2.99 -2.55 -9.58
C LEU A 125 2.12 -1.51 -10.27
N ALA A 126 2.63 -0.90 -11.32
CA ALA A 126 1.87 0.07 -12.10
C ALA A 126 1.58 -0.48 -13.50
N SER A 127 0.35 -0.29 -13.96
CA SER A 127 0.05 -0.36 -15.39
C SER A 127 0.87 0.71 -16.13
N ASP A 128 1.26 0.43 -17.36
CA ASP A 128 1.87 1.40 -18.31
C ASP A 128 0.99 2.65 -18.54
N ARG A 129 -0.33 2.54 -18.25
CA ARG A 129 -1.30 3.65 -18.30
C ARG A 129 -1.42 4.42 -17.00
N ALA A 130 -0.78 3.97 -15.92
CA ALA A 130 -0.91 4.60 -14.60
C ALA A 130 -0.26 5.99 -14.58
N ARG A 131 -0.87 6.89 -13.81
CA ARG A 131 -0.36 8.23 -13.55
C ARG A 131 -0.49 8.56 -12.06
N PHE A 132 0.49 9.25 -11.52
CA PHE A 132 0.58 9.58 -10.11
C PHE A 132 0.67 11.09 -9.94
N ALA A 133 -0.08 11.65 -8.99
CA ALA A 133 -0.04 13.08 -8.68
C ALA A 133 -0.41 13.37 -7.23
N LYS A 134 0.03 14.55 -6.75
CA LYS A 134 -0.34 15.12 -5.45
C LYS A 134 -1.10 16.44 -5.67
N PRO A 135 -2.39 16.39 -6.09
CA PRO A 135 -3.12 17.60 -6.51
C PRO A 135 -3.66 18.44 -5.35
N GLU A 136 -3.44 18.05 -4.09
CA GLU A 136 -4.00 18.65 -2.89
C GLU A 136 -3.68 20.15 -2.77
N ILE A 137 -2.49 20.58 -3.24
CA ILE A 137 -2.09 21.99 -3.24
C ILE A 137 -3.02 22.88 -4.07
N ARG A 138 -3.64 22.34 -5.11
CA ARG A 138 -4.64 23.05 -5.94
C ARG A 138 -5.93 23.35 -5.18
N LEU A 139 -6.16 22.62 -4.08
CA LEU A 139 -7.27 22.80 -3.16
C LEU A 139 -6.86 23.58 -1.90
N GLY A 140 -5.60 24.04 -1.82
CA GLY A 140 -5.10 24.88 -0.73
C GLY A 140 -4.66 24.13 0.53
N PHE A 141 -4.38 22.80 0.45
CA PHE A 141 -3.90 22.03 1.59
C PHE A 141 -2.80 21.03 1.19
N PRO A 142 -1.95 20.59 2.13
CA PRO A 142 -0.93 19.59 1.88
C PRO A 142 -1.53 18.18 1.88
N PRO A 143 -0.88 17.16 1.26
CA PRO A 143 -1.28 15.76 1.34
C PRO A 143 -1.45 15.28 2.79
N PRO A 144 -2.68 14.88 3.23
CA PRO A 144 -2.97 14.71 4.66
C PRO A 144 -2.95 13.26 5.14
N PHE A 145 -2.89 12.26 4.25
CA PHE A 145 -2.93 10.83 4.64
C PHE A 145 -1.53 10.23 4.84
N GLY A 146 -0.51 11.08 4.92
CA GLY A 146 0.87 10.71 5.18
C GLY A 146 1.82 10.92 4.00
N GLY A 147 1.33 11.43 2.87
CA GLY A 147 2.12 11.64 1.66
C GLY A 147 3.27 12.64 1.85
N THR A 148 3.12 13.66 2.70
CA THR A 148 4.22 14.56 3.04
C THR A 148 5.35 13.85 3.79
N GLN A 149 5.10 12.67 4.34
CA GLN A 149 6.08 11.89 5.10
C GLN A 149 6.62 10.70 4.30
N ARG A 150 5.74 9.93 3.62
CA ARG A 150 6.12 8.72 2.89
C ARG A 150 6.78 9.04 1.55
N LEU A 151 6.18 9.93 0.77
CA LEU A 151 6.70 10.25 -0.56
C LEU A 151 8.19 10.68 -0.51
N PRO A 152 8.65 11.63 0.35
CA PRO A 152 10.05 12.02 0.38
C PRO A 152 10.99 10.90 0.87
N ARG A 153 10.50 9.92 1.63
CA ARG A 153 11.26 8.75 2.04
C ARG A 153 11.44 7.73 0.89
N LEU A 154 10.46 7.65 -0.01
CA LEU A 154 10.52 6.78 -1.18
C LEU A 154 11.34 7.38 -2.33
N VAL A 155 11.08 8.63 -2.69
CA VAL A 155 11.60 9.24 -3.93
C VAL A 155 12.67 10.33 -3.70
N GLY A 156 12.97 10.61 -2.45
CA GLY A 156 13.85 11.70 -2.06
C GLY A 156 13.14 13.06 -2.00
N ARG A 157 13.65 13.95 -1.12
CA ARG A 157 13.02 15.23 -0.77
C ARG A 157 12.73 16.13 -1.97
N LYS A 158 13.66 16.24 -2.93
CA LYS A 158 13.51 17.18 -4.07
C LYS A 158 12.38 16.75 -5.00
N ARG A 159 12.32 15.47 -5.36
CA ARG A 159 11.26 14.91 -6.24
C ARG A 159 9.89 14.98 -5.56
N ALA A 160 9.82 14.63 -4.27
CA ALA A 160 8.59 14.73 -3.50
C ALA A 160 8.06 16.17 -3.47
N LEU A 161 8.90 17.15 -3.17
CA LEU A 161 8.51 18.57 -3.17
C LEU A 161 8.06 19.03 -4.56
N GLN A 162 8.74 18.61 -5.63
CA GLN A 162 8.33 18.94 -6.98
C GLN A 162 6.91 18.42 -7.25
N MET A 163 6.63 17.13 -7.00
CA MET A 163 5.30 16.54 -7.19
C MET A 163 4.21 17.23 -6.35
N ILE A 164 4.53 17.54 -5.07
CA ILE A 164 3.56 18.16 -4.15
C ILE A 164 3.29 19.62 -4.53
N LEU A 165 4.33 20.40 -4.85
CA LEU A 165 4.20 21.85 -5.05
C LEU A 165 3.73 22.23 -6.46
N THR A 166 3.99 21.40 -7.46
CA THR A 166 3.51 21.64 -8.82
C THR A 166 2.17 20.97 -9.09
N ALA A 167 1.85 19.90 -8.34
CA ALA A 167 0.70 19.02 -8.59
C ALA A 167 0.71 18.41 -10.01
N GLU A 168 1.86 18.42 -10.70
CA GLU A 168 1.98 17.84 -12.04
C GLU A 168 2.03 16.31 -11.96
N PRO A 169 1.24 15.63 -12.81
CA PRO A 169 1.26 14.16 -12.84
C PRO A 169 2.55 13.63 -13.47
N ILE A 170 3.06 12.56 -12.89
CA ILE A 170 4.11 11.73 -13.50
C ILE A 170 3.50 10.45 -14.07
N ASP A 171 4.12 9.89 -15.10
CA ASP A 171 3.73 8.61 -15.68
C ASP A 171 4.29 7.42 -14.90
N ALA A 172 3.89 6.20 -15.30
CA ALA A 172 4.29 4.97 -14.64
C ALA A 172 5.80 4.71 -14.70
N HIS A 173 6.45 5.02 -15.84
CA HIS A 173 7.89 4.81 -16.02
C HIS A 173 8.71 5.78 -15.15
N GLN A 174 8.26 7.04 -15.07
CA GLN A 174 8.84 8.01 -14.15
C GLN A 174 8.66 7.55 -12.70
N ALA A 175 7.47 7.06 -12.33
CA ALA A 175 7.19 6.54 -10.98
C ALA A 175 8.11 5.35 -10.62
N ALA A 176 8.35 4.44 -11.55
CA ALA A 176 9.29 3.34 -11.35
C ALA A 176 10.75 3.84 -11.24
N SER A 177 11.17 4.77 -12.10
CA SER A 177 12.53 5.30 -12.12
C SER A 177 12.92 6.04 -10.83
N ILE A 178 11.93 6.57 -10.10
CA ILE A 178 12.15 7.28 -8.83
C ILE A 178 11.89 6.43 -7.58
N GLY A 179 11.49 5.17 -7.74
CA GLY A 179 11.23 4.24 -6.64
C GLY A 179 9.84 4.36 -5.99
N LEU A 180 8.88 5.04 -6.62
CA LEU A 180 7.51 5.11 -6.13
C LEU A 180 6.76 3.78 -6.33
N VAL A 181 7.07 3.04 -7.40
CA VAL A 181 6.57 1.70 -7.68
C VAL A 181 7.70 0.75 -8.03
N ASN A 182 7.52 -0.54 -7.81
CA ASN A 182 8.55 -1.55 -8.06
C ASN A 182 8.84 -1.76 -9.54
N ARG A 183 7.79 -1.79 -10.38
CA ARG A 183 7.91 -1.95 -11.83
C ARG A 183 6.63 -1.56 -12.57
N VAL A 184 6.79 -1.33 -13.87
CA VAL A 184 5.69 -1.12 -14.80
C VAL A 184 5.43 -2.40 -15.59
N VAL A 185 4.16 -2.68 -15.84
CA VAL A 185 3.70 -3.83 -16.62
C VAL A 185 2.63 -3.40 -17.60
N GLU A 186 2.38 -4.17 -18.65
CA GLU A 186 1.26 -3.92 -19.56
C GLU A 186 -0.06 -3.91 -18.78
N HIS A 187 -0.97 -3.02 -19.17
CA HIS A 187 -2.25 -2.84 -18.47
C HIS A 187 -3.04 -4.13 -18.35
N THR A 188 -3.10 -4.91 -19.41
CA THR A 188 -3.82 -6.19 -19.47
C THR A 188 -3.20 -7.28 -18.60
N ALA A 189 -1.90 -7.18 -18.30
CA ALA A 189 -1.14 -8.14 -17.49
C ALA A 189 -1.09 -7.75 -16.00
N LEU A 190 -1.57 -6.55 -15.59
CA LEU A 190 -1.36 -6.01 -14.25
C LEU A 190 -1.79 -6.97 -13.13
N LEU A 191 -3.02 -7.48 -13.17
CA LEU A 191 -3.52 -8.37 -12.12
C LEU A 191 -2.84 -9.73 -12.13
N SER A 192 -2.52 -10.30 -13.29
CA SER A 192 -1.79 -11.56 -13.38
C SER A 192 -0.37 -11.44 -12.84
N GLU A 193 0.32 -10.34 -13.12
CA GLU A 193 1.65 -10.04 -12.59
C GLU A 193 1.63 -9.78 -11.07
N ALA A 194 0.60 -9.11 -10.56
CA ALA A 194 0.42 -8.93 -9.14
C ALA A 194 0.15 -10.27 -8.42
N ARG A 195 -0.68 -11.15 -9.01
CA ARG A 195 -0.91 -12.52 -8.50
C ARG A 195 0.36 -13.36 -8.55
N LEU A 196 1.15 -13.25 -9.62
CA LEU A 196 2.43 -13.95 -9.73
C LEU A 196 3.40 -13.52 -8.61
N LEU A 197 3.55 -12.22 -8.37
CA LEU A 197 4.38 -11.69 -7.29
C LEU A 197 3.86 -12.13 -5.92
N ALA A 198 2.55 -12.03 -5.67
CA ALA A 198 1.92 -12.49 -4.44
C ALA A 198 2.18 -13.98 -4.20
N GLY A 199 2.01 -14.82 -5.24
CA GLY A 199 2.29 -16.26 -5.19
C GLY A 199 3.76 -16.59 -4.94
N GLN A 200 4.68 -15.82 -5.50
CA GLN A 200 6.12 -15.97 -5.20
C GLN A 200 6.43 -15.74 -3.73
N ILE A 201 5.84 -14.71 -3.12
CA ILE A 201 6.04 -14.40 -1.71
C ILE A 201 5.31 -15.41 -0.81
N ALA A 202 4.10 -15.81 -1.18
CA ALA A 202 3.26 -16.73 -0.42
C ALA A 202 3.87 -18.15 -0.26
N ARG A 203 4.90 -18.50 -1.03
CA ARG A 203 5.64 -19.76 -0.86
C ARG A 203 6.52 -19.79 0.39
N HIS A 204 6.88 -18.61 0.91
CA HIS A 204 7.73 -18.49 2.11
C HIS A 204 6.91 -18.59 3.39
N SER A 205 7.57 -18.83 4.52
CA SER A 205 6.94 -18.83 5.83
C SER A 205 6.19 -17.51 6.10
N PRO A 206 4.90 -17.54 6.48
CA PRO A 206 4.16 -16.34 6.83
C PRO A 206 4.82 -15.53 7.95
N ALA A 207 5.37 -16.24 8.94
CA ALA A 207 6.06 -15.61 10.07
C ALA A 207 7.34 -14.88 9.61
N ALA A 208 8.14 -15.50 8.73
CA ALA A 208 9.33 -14.87 8.19
C ALA A 208 9.00 -13.64 7.31
N VAL A 209 7.98 -13.74 6.47
CA VAL A 209 7.50 -12.61 5.66
C VAL A 209 7.04 -11.46 6.55
N ALA A 210 6.23 -11.74 7.58
CA ALA A 210 5.77 -10.73 8.53
C ALA A 210 6.94 -10.09 9.31
N ALA A 211 7.96 -10.88 9.68
CA ALA A 211 9.16 -10.36 10.34
C ALA A 211 9.95 -9.42 9.43
N CYS A 212 10.15 -9.77 8.15
CA CYS A 212 10.80 -8.91 7.17
C CYS A 212 10.03 -7.59 6.96
N LEU A 213 8.71 -7.66 6.75
CA LEU A 213 7.87 -6.47 6.59
C LEU A 213 7.99 -5.54 7.81
N ARG A 214 7.90 -6.09 9.03
CA ARG A 214 8.03 -5.30 10.25
C ARG A 214 9.42 -4.71 10.44
N ALA A 215 10.48 -5.49 10.19
CA ALA A 215 11.85 -5.02 10.35
C ALA A 215 12.13 -3.83 9.42
N VAL A 216 11.79 -3.94 8.14
CA VAL A 216 12.00 -2.88 7.16
C VAL A 216 11.14 -1.66 7.47
N THR A 217 9.82 -1.84 7.64
CA THR A 217 8.88 -0.71 7.84
C THR A 217 9.22 0.08 9.12
N ARG A 218 9.52 -0.60 10.22
CA ARG A 218 9.87 0.09 11.48
C ARG A 218 11.28 0.65 11.45
N GLY A 219 12.24 -0.11 10.93
CA GLY A 219 13.65 0.28 10.88
C GLY A 219 13.89 1.55 10.07
N LEU A 220 13.16 1.76 8.97
CA LEU A 220 13.27 2.98 8.17
C LEU A 220 12.77 4.27 8.85
N ASN A 221 12.06 4.15 9.97
CA ASN A 221 11.48 5.28 10.68
C ASN A 221 12.20 5.65 12.01
N VAL A 222 13.34 5.03 12.27
CA VAL A 222 14.17 5.25 13.47
C VAL A 222 15.64 5.43 13.08
N SER A 223 16.54 5.63 14.05
CA SER A 223 17.98 5.61 13.77
C SER A 223 18.45 4.24 13.32
N ILE A 224 19.62 4.16 12.66
CA ILE A 224 20.16 2.85 12.21
C ILE A 224 20.37 1.89 13.37
N ASP A 225 20.83 2.36 14.53
CA ASP A 225 21.06 1.53 15.69
C ASP A 225 19.75 0.96 16.27
N GLU A 226 18.70 1.78 16.35
CA GLU A 226 17.37 1.33 16.73
C GLU A 226 16.78 0.39 15.68
N GLY A 227 17.01 0.65 14.37
CA GLY A 227 16.61 -0.23 13.28
C GLY A 227 17.26 -1.61 13.38
N LEU A 228 18.57 -1.68 13.69
CA LEU A 228 19.28 -2.93 13.94
C LEU A 228 18.74 -3.68 15.15
N ALA A 229 18.33 -2.96 16.22
CA ALA A 229 17.67 -3.59 17.37
C ALA A 229 16.29 -4.18 16.98
N VAL A 230 15.52 -3.49 16.13
CA VAL A 230 14.26 -4.03 15.59
C VAL A 230 14.53 -5.30 14.77
N GLU A 231 15.53 -5.28 13.88
CA GLU A 231 15.92 -6.43 13.05
C GLU A 231 16.31 -7.63 13.93
N ALA A 232 17.18 -7.42 14.92
CA ALA A 232 17.60 -8.47 15.86
C ALA A 232 16.41 -9.08 16.63
N ALA A 233 15.45 -8.24 17.06
CA ALA A 233 14.24 -8.71 17.74
C ALA A 233 13.36 -9.55 16.80
N GLN A 234 13.21 -9.15 15.52
CA GLN A 234 12.45 -9.93 14.52
C GLN A 234 13.16 -11.27 14.26
N PHE A 235 14.48 -11.29 14.09
CA PHE A 235 15.23 -12.53 13.94
C PHE A 235 15.06 -13.45 15.16
N ALA A 236 15.26 -12.94 16.37
CA ALA A 236 15.10 -13.72 17.59
C ALA A 236 13.71 -14.36 17.72
N SER A 237 12.66 -13.66 17.26
CA SER A 237 11.31 -14.21 17.27
C SER A 237 11.11 -15.40 16.33
N MET A 238 11.97 -15.57 15.31
CA MET A 238 11.92 -16.69 14.37
C MET A 238 12.61 -17.95 14.91
N VAL A 239 13.61 -17.80 15.77
CA VAL A 239 14.43 -18.94 16.28
C VAL A 239 13.59 -20.09 16.88
N PRO A 240 12.53 -19.85 17.69
CA PRO A 240 11.70 -20.93 18.21
C PRO A 240 10.73 -21.55 17.20
N THR A 241 10.58 -20.96 16.00
CA THR A 241 9.58 -21.43 15.02
C THR A 241 10.03 -22.72 14.33
N PRO A 242 9.09 -23.61 13.93
CA PRO A 242 9.42 -24.78 13.11
C PRO A 242 10.04 -24.41 11.76
N ASP A 243 9.62 -23.29 11.19
CA ASP A 243 9.96 -22.87 9.82
C ASP A 243 11.47 -22.63 9.62
N ILE A 244 12.14 -21.99 10.59
CA ILE A 244 13.59 -21.76 10.50
C ILE A 244 14.36 -23.07 10.56
N ARG A 245 13.93 -24.02 11.42
CA ARG A 245 14.58 -25.34 11.56
C ARG A 245 14.42 -26.15 10.29
N GLN A 246 13.21 -26.19 9.72
CA GLN A 246 12.92 -26.89 8.46
C GLN A 246 13.72 -26.30 7.31
N GLY A 247 13.77 -24.96 7.21
CA GLY A 247 14.52 -24.26 6.17
C GLY A 247 16.02 -24.56 6.22
N ILE A 248 16.62 -24.50 7.42
CA ILE A 248 18.06 -24.85 7.63
C ILE A 248 18.32 -26.32 7.29
N HIS A 249 17.46 -27.24 7.76
CA HIS A 249 17.61 -28.65 7.49
C HIS A 249 17.53 -28.95 5.98
N ALA A 250 16.55 -28.39 5.29
CA ALA A 250 16.40 -28.54 3.83
C ALA A 250 17.62 -28.02 3.04
N PHE A 251 18.19 -26.87 3.50
CA PHE A 251 19.39 -26.31 2.87
C PHE A 251 20.62 -27.24 3.05
N LEU A 252 20.82 -27.77 4.26
CA LEU A 252 21.95 -28.66 4.56
C LEU A 252 21.82 -30.02 3.83
N SER A 253 20.62 -30.53 3.62
CA SER A 253 20.38 -31.80 2.92
C SER A 253 20.72 -31.71 1.43
N ARG A 254 20.41 -30.59 0.76
CA ARG A 254 20.73 -30.35 -0.67
C ARG A 254 22.22 -30.24 -0.97
N ARG A 255 23.06 -29.98 0.04
CA ARG A 255 24.52 -29.89 -0.11
C ARG A 255 25.21 -31.25 -0.03
N LYS A 256 24.49 -32.34 0.24
CA LYS A 256 25.01 -33.69 0.34
C LYS A 256 24.77 -34.53 -0.92
N GLU A 257 24.01 -33.99 -1.87
CA GLU A 257 23.85 -34.49 -3.24
C GLU A 257 24.77 -33.70 -4.19
#